data_c07560ad8ea38502c2600f31490c207f
#
_entry.id   c07560ad8ea38502c2600f31490c207f
#
_cell.length_a   1.000
_cell.length_b   1.000
_cell.length_c   1.000
_cell.angle_alpha   90.00
_cell.angle_beta   90.00
_cell.angle_gamma   90.00
#
_symmetry.space_group_name_H-M   'P 1'
#
loop_
_entity.id
_entity.type
_entity.pdbx_description
1 polymer ?
#
loop_
_entity_poly.entity_id
_entity_poly.type
_entity_poly.pdbx_seq_one_letter_code
_entity_poly.pdbx_strand_id
1 'polypeptide(L)'
;MIKEDRIDLNRRFIHAFKLLEDRGAIVKNDRGGKGVGDVAERVLGNKAYGHIIRAFLNPDSKRVIDYGQASSFCRAFDINEAWLLHGIGHPFGFDAPGDALAGERMVSGGGGNILFTTIRAFAGATLGAESAEDNTYFSIPGVAGTGLVAFQIEGNSMDPVIRNNDIVVCKSVENLNDVRDNEIYAVRSNGNVWVKYVQKIMNNRGRIVRLKMISANYFDNDPFEEEVNETTRLYKVVRKISNV
;
A
#
# COMPACT_ATOMS: atom_id res chain seq x y z
N MET A 1 -27.68 20.85 13.19
CA MET A 1 -27.00 19.77 13.96
C MET A 1 -26.04 19.08 13.01
N ILE A 2 -24.74 18.98 13.33
CA ILE A 2 -23.76 18.27 12.50
C ILE A 2 -24.05 16.78 12.68
N LYS A 3 -24.09 16.00 11.58
CA LYS A 3 -24.30 14.55 11.66
C LYS A 3 -23.09 13.90 12.35
N GLU A 4 -23.32 12.86 13.14
CA GLU A 4 -22.31 12.15 13.93
C GLU A 4 -21.16 11.63 13.06
N ASP A 5 -21.49 11.11 11.88
CA ASP A 5 -20.50 10.64 10.88
C ASP A 5 -19.47 11.72 10.49
N ARG A 6 -19.87 12.99 10.44
CA ARG A 6 -18.97 14.09 10.09
C ARG A 6 -18.07 14.51 11.26
N ILE A 7 -18.50 14.28 12.48
CA ILE A 7 -17.69 14.52 13.67
C ILE A 7 -16.56 13.48 13.70
N ASP A 8 -16.87 12.22 13.43
CA ASP A 8 -15.88 11.14 13.39
C ASP A 8 -14.92 11.31 12.22
N LEU A 9 -15.40 11.72 11.05
CA LEU A 9 -14.55 12.11 9.93
C LEU A 9 -13.57 13.21 10.34
N ASN A 10 -14.05 14.26 11.01
CA ASN A 10 -13.20 15.37 11.44
C ASN A 10 -12.18 14.95 12.51
N ARG A 11 -12.53 14.03 13.41
CA ARG A 11 -11.58 13.46 14.38
C ARG A 11 -10.44 12.73 13.69
N ARG A 12 -10.75 11.89 12.67
CA ARG A 12 -9.73 11.21 11.87
C ARG A 12 -8.89 12.19 11.06
N PHE A 13 -9.48 13.25 10.51
CA PHE A 13 -8.74 14.32 9.86
C PHE A 13 -7.74 15.02 10.80
N ILE A 14 -8.16 15.37 12.02
CA ILE A 14 -7.27 15.98 13.04
C ILE A 14 -6.12 15.02 13.36
N HIS A 15 -6.42 13.73 13.52
CA HIS A 15 -5.41 12.70 13.81
C HIS A 15 -4.39 12.58 12.65
N ALA A 16 -4.86 12.47 11.41
CA ALA A 16 -3.98 12.41 10.24
C ALA A 16 -3.11 13.66 10.09
N PHE A 17 -3.71 14.84 10.32
CA PHE A 17 -2.98 16.10 10.26
C PHE A 17 -1.83 16.13 11.28
N LYS A 18 -2.09 15.71 12.51
CA LYS A 18 -1.07 15.62 13.55
C LYS A 18 0.05 14.65 13.18
N LEU A 19 -0.27 13.49 12.63
CA LEU A 19 0.74 12.54 12.14
C LEU A 19 1.61 13.13 11.02
N LEU A 20 1.04 13.96 10.14
CA LEU A 20 1.80 14.66 9.10
C LEU A 20 2.69 15.77 9.68
N GLU A 21 2.26 16.43 10.76
CA GLU A 21 3.10 17.38 11.51
C GLU A 21 4.28 16.67 12.17
N ASP A 22 4.05 15.57 12.85
CA ASP A 22 5.09 14.77 13.51
C ASP A 22 6.15 14.25 12.53
N ARG A 23 5.75 14.04 11.26
CA ARG A 23 6.65 13.64 10.16
C ARG A 23 7.32 14.83 9.44
N GLY A 24 7.01 16.06 9.81
CA GLY A 24 7.51 17.25 9.14
C GLY A 24 7.00 17.44 7.69
N ALA A 25 5.94 16.71 7.31
CA ALA A 25 5.25 16.89 6.04
C ALA A 25 4.39 18.16 6.04
N ILE A 26 3.88 18.55 7.21
CA ILE A 26 3.20 19.81 7.47
C ILE A 26 3.93 20.52 8.61
N VAL A 27 4.15 21.83 8.48
CA VAL A 27 4.75 22.69 9.51
C VAL A 27 3.88 23.93 9.63
N LYS A 28 3.08 24.02 10.69
CA LYS A 28 2.00 25.02 10.85
C LYS A 28 2.37 26.46 10.50
N ASN A 29 3.57 26.89 10.82
CA ASN A 29 4.05 28.27 10.65
C ASN A 29 5.04 28.41 9.50
N ASP A 30 5.22 27.37 8.67
CA ASP A 30 6.13 27.41 7.53
C ASP A 30 5.58 28.35 6.44
N ARG A 31 6.50 29.05 5.78
CA ARG A 31 6.24 29.87 4.59
C ARG A 31 6.86 29.27 3.32
N GLY A 32 7.54 28.16 3.46
CA GLY A 32 8.32 27.47 2.40
C GLY A 32 7.58 26.35 1.67
N GLY A 33 6.22 26.30 1.76
CA GLY A 33 5.42 25.31 1.01
C GLY A 33 4.90 24.12 1.83
N LYS A 34 5.11 24.13 3.16
CA LYS A 34 4.61 23.09 4.09
C LYS A 34 3.61 23.65 5.11
N GLY A 35 3.23 24.91 4.99
CA GLY A 35 2.37 25.61 5.95
C GLY A 35 0.89 25.26 5.80
N VAL A 36 0.08 25.71 6.77
CA VAL A 36 -1.39 25.54 6.75
C VAL A 36 -2.03 26.17 5.52
N GLY A 37 -1.44 27.25 4.98
CA GLY A 37 -1.89 27.86 3.72
C GLY A 37 -1.66 26.94 2.53
N ASP A 38 -0.56 26.21 2.50
CA ASP A 38 -0.24 25.24 1.42
C ASP A 38 -1.15 24.01 1.49
N VAL A 39 -1.50 23.59 2.71
CA VAL A 39 -2.56 22.57 2.92
C VAL A 39 -3.89 23.07 2.37
N ALA A 40 -4.27 24.33 2.68
CA ALA A 40 -5.52 24.91 2.20
C ALA A 40 -5.56 25.02 0.68
N GLU A 41 -4.44 25.34 0.05
CA GLU A 41 -4.33 25.37 -1.42
C GLU A 41 -4.60 24.00 -2.02
N ARG A 42 -3.99 22.94 -1.49
CA ARG A 42 -4.14 21.56 -1.99
C ARG A 42 -5.53 20.98 -1.73
N VAL A 43 -6.15 21.32 -0.61
CA VAL A 43 -7.43 20.73 -0.16
C VAL A 43 -8.63 21.56 -0.56
N LEU A 44 -8.50 22.89 -0.51
CA LEU A 44 -9.59 23.85 -0.73
C LEU A 44 -9.38 24.69 -2.00
N GLY A 45 -8.27 24.49 -2.72
CA GLY A 45 -7.96 25.21 -3.95
C GLY A 45 -7.52 26.66 -3.75
N ASN A 46 -7.34 27.12 -2.50
CA ASN A 46 -6.92 28.51 -2.25
C ASN A 46 -6.09 28.62 -0.96
N LYS A 47 -4.87 29.16 -1.08
CA LYS A 47 -3.94 29.36 0.03
C LYS A 47 -4.49 30.30 1.13
N ALA A 48 -5.35 31.25 0.79
CA ALA A 48 -5.97 32.16 1.75
C ALA A 48 -6.93 31.45 2.74
N TYR A 49 -7.37 30.24 2.43
CA TYR A 49 -8.30 29.48 3.25
C TYR A 49 -7.63 28.71 4.41
N GLY A 50 -6.39 29.03 4.75
CA GLY A 50 -5.70 28.45 5.91
C GLY A 50 -6.45 28.63 7.24
N HIS A 51 -7.28 29.68 7.39
CA HIS A 51 -8.15 29.86 8.54
C HIS A 51 -9.26 28.81 8.63
N ILE A 52 -9.73 28.27 7.50
CA ILE A 52 -10.72 27.20 7.44
C ILE A 52 -10.08 25.88 7.93
N ILE A 53 -8.86 25.57 7.46
CA ILE A 53 -8.13 24.41 7.97
C ILE A 53 -7.90 24.50 9.48
N ARG A 54 -7.52 25.67 10.00
CA ARG A 54 -7.40 25.87 11.45
C ARG A 54 -8.73 25.66 12.19
N ALA A 55 -9.87 26.05 11.58
CA ALA A 55 -11.18 25.79 12.15
C ALA A 55 -11.50 24.29 12.21
N PHE A 56 -11.13 23.50 11.20
CA PHE A 56 -11.29 22.04 11.23
C PHE A 56 -10.42 21.35 12.30
N LEU A 57 -9.24 21.91 12.58
CA LEU A 57 -8.32 21.41 13.60
C LEU A 57 -8.72 21.74 15.03
N ASN A 58 -9.64 22.67 15.21
CA ASN A 58 -10.14 23.05 16.54
C ASN A 58 -11.33 22.15 16.94
N PRO A 59 -11.20 21.29 17.98
CA PRO A 59 -12.27 20.38 18.41
C PRO A 59 -13.56 21.11 18.82
N ASP A 60 -13.45 22.35 19.30
CA ASP A 60 -14.58 23.16 19.76
C ASP A 60 -15.28 23.92 18.62
N SER A 61 -14.74 23.82 17.41
CA SER A 61 -15.30 24.48 16.24
C SER A 61 -16.54 23.76 15.72
N LYS A 62 -17.56 24.55 15.35
CA LYS A 62 -18.72 24.01 14.62
C LYS A 62 -18.42 23.68 13.15
N ARG A 63 -17.22 24.03 12.64
CA ARG A 63 -16.80 23.69 11.29
C ARG A 63 -16.07 22.36 11.30
N VAL A 64 -16.51 21.46 10.44
CA VAL A 64 -15.92 20.14 10.23
C VAL A 64 -15.65 19.94 8.73
N ILE A 65 -14.62 19.18 8.41
CA ILE A 65 -14.27 18.83 7.03
C ILE A 65 -15.44 18.06 6.38
N ASP A 66 -15.66 18.26 5.08
CA ASP A 66 -16.59 17.42 4.31
C ASP A 66 -15.87 16.29 3.58
N TYR A 67 -16.65 15.36 3.00
CA TYR A 67 -16.13 14.18 2.32
C TYR A 67 -15.24 14.52 1.10
N GLY A 68 -15.63 15.53 0.31
CA GLY A 68 -14.87 15.96 -0.86
C GLY A 68 -13.53 16.58 -0.48
N GLN A 69 -13.52 17.41 0.57
CA GLN A 69 -12.31 18.00 1.13
C GLN A 69 -11.41 16.93 1.76
N ALA A 70 -12.00 15.93 2.44
CA ALA A 70 -11.28 14.81 3.01
C ALA A 70 -10.62 13.94 1.92
N SER A 71 -11.33 13.63 0.83
CA SER A 71 -10.74 12.93 -0.33
C SER A 71 -9.61 13.73 -0.98
N SER A 72 -9.75 15.06 -1.07
CA SER A 72 -8.69 15.93 -1.55
C SER A 72 -7.46 15.91 -0.64
N PHE A 73 -7.69 15.89 0.68
CA PHE A 73 -6.62 15.75 1.67
C PHE A 73 -5.89 14.39 1.56
N CYS A 74 -6.65 13.30 1.38
CA CYS A 74 -6.06 11.98 1.15
C CYS A 74 -5.11 11.97 -0.05
N ARG A 75 -5.57 12.50 -1.18
CA ARG A 75 -4.77 12.60 -2.41
C ARG A 75 -3.55 13.50 -2.28
N ALA A 76 -3.68 14.61 -1.55
CA ALA A 76 -2.60 15.58 -1.37
C ALA A 76 -1.45 15.08 -0.48
N PHE A 77 -1.74 14.16 0.45
CA PHE A 77 -0.81 13.69 1.48
C PHE A 77 -0.66 12.17 1.55
N ASP A 78 -1.16 11.45 0.54
CA ASP A 78 -1.09 9.98 0.43
C ASP A 78 -1.63 9.26 1.68
N ILE A 79 -2.83 9.70 2.10
CA ILE A 79 -3.56 9.10 3.23
C ILE A 79 -4.54 8.07 2.70
N ASN A 80 -4.69 6.96 3.40
CA ASN A 80 -5.69 5.94 3.10
C ASN A 80 -7.11 6.53 3.18
N GLU A 81 -7.78 6.60 2.02
CA GLU A 81 -9.12 7.18 1.90
C GLU A 81 -10.17 6.36 2.66
N ALA A 82 -10.07 5.01 2.65
CA ALA A 82 -10.96 4.14 3.40
C ALA A 82 -10.85 4.39 4.90
N TRP A 83 -9.64 4.63 5.40
CA TRP A 83 -9.45 4.97 6.81
C TRP A 83 -10.00 6.37 7.13
N LEU A 84 -9.69 7.38 6.34
CA LEU A 84 -10.14 8.73 6.66
C LEU A 84 -11.66 8.86 6.58
N LEU A 85 -12.28 8.33 5.51
CA LEU A 85 -13.72 8.48 5.28
C LEU A 85 -14.55 7.52 6.15
N HIS A 86 -14.11 6.28 6.32
CA HIS A 86 -14.93 5.21 6.92
C HIS A 86 -14.33 4.61 8.20
N GLY A 87 -13.09 4.95 8.57
CA GLY A 87 -12.42 4.39 9.74
C GLY A 87 -11.91 2.97 9.53
N ILE A 88 -11.78 2.53 8.26
CA ILE A 88 -11.31 1.18 7.91
C ILE A 88 -9.81 1.24 7.67
N GLY A 89 -9.05 0.49 8.50
CA GLY A 89 -7.60 0.33 8.40
C GLY A 89 -6.76 1.44 9.02
N HIS A 90 -5.62 1.75 8.45
CA HIS A 90 -4.64 2.68 9.00
C HIS A 90 -4.52 3.96 8.16
N PRO A 91 -4.18 5.12 8.77
CA PRO A 91 -4.09 6.40 8.06
C PRO A 91 -3.05 6.40 6.93
N PHE A 92 -1.99 5.63 7.08
CA PHE A 92 -0.94 5.47 6.09
C PHE A 92 -0.62 4.00 5.97
N GLY A 93 -0.71 3.45 4.77
CA GLY A 93 -0.43 2.05 4.52
C GLY A 93 -1.66 1.26 4.08
N PHE A 94 -1.49 -0.02 3.96
CA PHE A 94 -2.45 -0.95 3.37
C PHE A 94 -3.18 -1.76 4.45
N ASP A 95 -4.48 -1.94 4.25
CA ASP A 95 -5.28 -2.89 5.03
C ASP A 95 -5.15 -4.28 4.44
N ALA A 96 -4.56 -5.20 5.17
CA ALA A 96 -4.69 -6.60 4.83
C ALA A 96 -6.18 -7.00 4.97
N PRO A 97 -6.73 -7.77 4.01
CA PRO A 97 -8.07 -8.32 4.16
C PRO A 97 -8.06 -9.25 5.39
N GLY A 98 -8.60 -8.80 6.51
CA GLY A 98 -8.59 -9.52 7.78
C GLY A 98 -8.49 -8.64 9.03
N ASP A 99 -8.02 -7.40 8.90
CA ASP A 99 -7.85 -6.47 10.02
C ASP A 99 -9.17 -5.85 10.56
N ALA A 100 -10.30 -6.20 9.97
CA ALA A 100 -11.61 -5.68 10.41
C ALA A 100 -12.04 -6.16 11.82
N LEU A 101 -11.27 -6.99 12.52
CA LEU A 101 -11.63 -7.57 13.81
C LEU A 101 -10.58 -7.46 14.91
N ALA A 102 -9.43 -6.83 14.71
CA ALA A 102 -8.44 -6.60 15.75
C ALA A 102 -8.53 -5.17 16.27
N GLY A 103 -9.35 -4.96 17.28
CA GLY A 103 -9.31 -3.75 18.10
C GLY A 103 -7.92 -3.54 18.69
N GLU A 104 -7.47 -2.30 18.57
CA GLU A 104 -6.42 -1.66 19.37
C GLU A 104 -5.20 -2.51 19.74
N ARG A 105 -4.20 -2.55 18.85
CA ARG A 105 -2.80 -2.59 19.27
C ARG A 105 -2.01 -1.53 18.52
N MET A 106 -1.65 -0.49 19.25
CA MET A 106 -0.59 0.41 18.86
C MET A 106 0.69 -0.39 18.62
N VAL A 107 1.07 -0.56 17.35
CA VAL A 107 2.45 -0.95 17.02
C VAL A 107 3.21 0.33 16.76
N SER A 108 4.02 0.69 17.72
CA SER A 108 5.05 1.71 17.65
C SER A 108 6.01 1.36 16.52
N GLY A 109 6.11 2.21 15.50
CA GLY A 109 7.23 2.14 14.56
C GLY A 109 6.87 2.48 13.11
N GLY A 110 7.14 3.73 12.70
CA GLY A 110 7.45 4.11 11.34
C GLY A 110 6.30 3.97 10.31
N GLY A 111 5.60 5.08 10.05
CA GLY A 111 4.61 5.15 9.00
C GLY A 111 5.22 4.93 7.61
N GLY A 112 5.10 3.74 7.08
CA GLY A 112 5.44 3.38 5.72
C GLY A 112 4.21 2.96 4.94
N ASN A 113 4.29 3.05 3.61
CA ASN A 113 3.26 2.57 2.68
C ASN A 113 3.58 1.18 2.11
N ILE A 114 4.66 0.57 2.55
CA ILE A 114 5.13 -0.74 2.09
C ILE A 114 5.16 -1.68 3.30
N LEU A 115 4.38 -2.75 3.25
CA LEU A 115 4.41 -3.82 4.23
C LEU A 115 5.62 -4.71 3.96
N PHE A 116 6.58 -4.78 4.87
CA PHE A 116 7.65 -5.79 4.82
C PHE A 116 7.20 -7.05 5.56
N THR A 117 7.31 -8.19 4.91
CA THR A 117 6.92 -9.48 5.45
C THR A 117 7.91 -10.56 5.00
N THR A 118 7.88 -11.71 5.64
CA THR A 118 8.66 -12.86 5.16
C THR A 118 7.96 -13.53 3.99
N ILE A 119 8.72 -14.19 3.09
CA ILE A 119 8.14 -14.92 1.97
C ILE A 119 7.20 -16.05 2.45
N ARG A 120 7.48 -16.63 3.61
CA ARG A 120 6.64 -17.68 4.23
C ARG A 120 5.30 -17.11 4.72
N ALA A 121 5.31 -15.96 5.38
CA ALA A 121 4.10 -15.27 5.80
C ALA A 121 3.28 -14.79 4.58
N PHE A 122 3.97 -14.34 3.53
CA PHE A 122 3.33 -13.97 2.27
C PHE A 122 2.73 -15.18 1.53
N ALA A 123 3.36 -16.36 1.59
CA ALA A 123 2.86 -17.61 1.01
C ALA A 123 1.67 -18.18 1.79
N GLY A 124 1.73 -18.12 3.11
CA GLY A 124 0.67 -18.60 4.00
C GLY A 124 -0.57 -17.71 3.90
N ALA A 125 -1.62 -18.22 3.33
CA ALA A 125 -2.84 -17.48 3.02
C ALA A 125 -3.73 -17.17 4.24
N THR A 126 -3.36 -17.58 5.42
CA THR A 126 -4.00 -17.20 6.68
C THR A 126 -3.10 -16.21 7.41
N LEU A 127 -3.28 -14.95 7.11
CA LEU A 127 -2.85 -13.85 7.99
C LEU A 127 -3.72 -13.88 9.25
N GLY A 128 -3.71 -15.01 9.92
CA GLY A 128 -4.40 -15.26 11.17
C GLY A 128 -3.37 -15.51 12.26
N ALA A 129 -3.25 -14.55 13.12
CA ALA A 129 -2.88 -14.66 14.55
C ALA A 129 -1.45 -15.05 14.97
N GLU A 130 -0.59 -15.64 14.16
CA GLU A 130 0.74 -16.09 14.66
C GLU A 130 1.95 -15.39 14.03
N SER A 131 1.81 -14.49 13.09
CA SER A 131 2.92 -13.77 12.43
C SER A 131 2.82 -12.25 12.50
N ALA A 132 2.04 -11.70 13.41
CA ALA A 132 1.93 -10.25 13.56
C ALA A 132 3.21 -9.59 14.14
N GLU A 133 4.15 -10.36 14.64
CA GLU A 133 5.38 -9.84 15.24
C GLU A 133 6.46 -9.43 14.23
N ASP A 134 6.38 -9.90 12.96
CA ASP A 134 7.38 -9.63 11.92
C ASP A 134 6.95 -8.61 10.85
N ASN A 135 5.76 -8.06 10.95
CA ASN A 135 5.26 -7.10 9.96
C ASN A 135 5.76 -5.68 10.27
N THR A 136 6.66 -5.19 9.44
CA THR A 136 7.22 -3.84 9.55
C THR A 136 6.79 -3.00 8.36
N TYR A 137 6.36 -1.77 8.59
CA TYR A 137 6.04 -0.83 7.51
C TYR A 137 7.19 0.14 7.28
N PHE A 138 7.49 0.41 6.03
CA PHE A 138 8.52 1.37 5.64
C PHE A 138 8.13 2.13 4.36
N SER A 139 8.88 3.17 4.02
CA SER A 139 8.70 3.95 2.80
C SER A 139 9.99 4.03 2.01
N ILE A 140 9.86 4.07 0.69
CA ILE A 140 10.97 4.31 -0.22
C ILE A 140 10.69 5.60 -0.99
N PRO A 141 11.65 6.54 -1.09
CA PRO A 141 11.49 7.71 -1.92
C PRO A 141 11.15 7.34 -3.37
N GLY A 142 10.09 7.94 -3.90
CA GLY A 142 9.62 7.70 -5.26
C GLY A 142 8.78 6.43 -5.46
N VAL A 143 8.45 5.69 -4.38
CA VAL A 143 7.51 4.58 -4.40
C VAL A 143 6.27 5.00 -3.63
N ALA A 144 5.24 5.41 -4.36
CA ALA A 144 3.95 5.84 -3.82
C ALA A 144 2.85 4.83 -4.16
N GLY A 145 1.78 4.83 -3.39
CA GLY A 145 0.58 4.01 -3.58
C GLY A 145 0.27 3.11 -2.41
N THR A 146 -0.88 2.48 -2.48
CA THR A 146 -1.40 1.52 -1.50
C THR A 146 -1.23 0.09 -2.01
N GLY A 147 -1.29 -0.90 -1.13
CA GLY A 147 -1.17 -2.30 -1.51
C GLY A 147 0.23 -2.75 -1.87
N LEU A 148 1.23 -2.06 -1.34
CA LEU A 148 2.62 -2.42 -1.56
C LEU A 148 3.08 -3.41 -0.49
N VAL A 149 3.63 -4.52 -0.94
CA VAL A 149 4.23 -5.56 -0.10
C VAL A 149 5.67 -5.74 -0.51
N ALA A 150 6.56 -5.87 0.45
CA ALA A 150 7.96 -6.18 0.22
C ALA A 150 8.37 -7.44 0.97
N PHE A 151 9.23 -8.22 0.35
CA PHE A 151 9.83 -9.39 0.98
C PHE A 151 11.21 -9.67 0.38
N GLN A 152 12.04 -10.35 1.15
CA GLN A 152 13.36 -10.75 0.73
C GLN A 152 13.29 -11.99 -0.18
N ILE A 153 14.10 -12.00 -1.23
CA ILE A 153 14.19 -13.10 -2.17
C ILE A 153 15.13 -14.17 -1.65
N GLU A 154 14.67 -15.40 -1.69
CA GLU A 154 15.46 -16.60 -1.45
C GLU A 154 15.66 -17.37 -2.75
N GLY A 155 16.91 -17.70 -3.08
CA GLY A 155 17.28 -18.46 -4.28
C GLY A 155 17.82 -17.62 -5.43
N ASN A 156 18.19 -18.30 -6.51
CA ASN A 156 18.93 -17.73 -7.65
C ASN A 156 18.16 -17.78 -8.98
N SER A 157 16.90 -18.18 -8.98
CA SER A 157 16.14 -18.39 -10.22
C SER A 157 15.92 -17.11 -11.04
N MET A 158 16.04 -15.95 -10.42
CA MET A 158 15.93 -14.65 -11.08
C MET A 158 17.28 -13.92 -11.24
N ASP A 159 18.41 -14.59 -10.94
CA ASP A 159 19.75 -14.04 -11.16
C ASP A 159 20.01 -13.88 -12.69
N PRO A 160 20.66 -12.82 -13.13
CA PRO A 160 21.23 -11.68 -12.38
C PRO A 160 20.25 -10.52 -12.15
N VAL A 161 19.01 -10.63 -12.59
CA VAL A 161 18.02 -9.54 -12.55
C VAL A 161 17.57 -9.25 -11.11
N ILE A 162 17.24 -10.31 -10.36
CA ILE A 162 16.97 -10.25 -8.94
C ILE A 162 17.81 -11.33 -8.29
N ARG A 163 18.66 -10.95 -7.34
CA ARG A 163 19.62 -11.84 -6.70
C ARG A 163 19.08 -12.37 -5.37
N ASN A 164 19.69 -13.42 -4.89
CA ASN A 164 19.46 -13.88 -3.53
C ASN A 164 19.71 -12.75 -2.51
N ASN A 165 18.83 -12.63 -1.51
CA ASN A 165 18.80 -11.55 -0.51
C ASN A 165 18.40 -10.17 -1.02
N ASP A 166 18.09 -9.96 -2.31
CA ASP A 166 17.44 -8.74 -2.75
C ASP A 166 16.04 -8.62 -2.11
N ILE A 167 15.61 -7.41 -1.84
CA ILE A 167 14.24 -7.13 -1.44
C ILE A 167 13.45 -6.66 -2.66
N VAL A 168 12.31 -7.26 -2.92
CA VAL A 168 11.39 -6.81 -3.95
C VAL A 168 10.19 -6.12 -3.33
N VAL A 169 9.78 -5.01 -3.95
CA VAL A 169 8.55 -4.30 -3.62
C VAL A 169 7.53 -4.60 -4.71
N CYS A 170 6.39 -5.09 -4.31
CA CYS A 170 5.35 -5.59 -5.20
C CYS A 170 4.04 -4.84 -4.96
N LYS A 171 3.28 -4.62 -6.03
CA LYS A 171 1.93 -4.04 -6.01
C LYS A 171 0.91 -5.12 -6.39
N SER A 172 -0.16 -5.26 -5.61
CA SER A 172 -1.26 -6.19 -5.91
C SER A 172 -1.87 -5.91 -7.29
N VAL A 173 -2.15 -6.97 -8.03
CA VAL A 173 -2.88 -6.94 -9.30
C VAL A 173 -4.30 -7.45 -9.03
N GLU A 174 -5.29 -6.59 -9.19
CA GLU A 174 -6.68 -6.93 -8.89
C GLU A 174 -7.31 -7.79 -10.00
N ASN A 175 -6.96 -7.53 -11.25
CA ASN A 175 -7.50 -8.24 -12.40
C ASN A 175 -6.39 -8.91 -13.19
N LEU A 176 -6.54 -10.21 -13.46
CA LEU A 176 -5.58 -10.98 -14.27
C LEU A 176 -5.39 -10.42 -15.69
N ASN A 177 -6.40 -9.74 -16.23
CA ASN A 177 -6.30 -9.11 -17.54
C ASN A 177 -5.28 -7.94 -17.56
N ASP A 178 -5.00 -7.32 -16.40
CA ASP A 178 -4.02 -6.24 -16.26
C ASP A 178 -2.58 -6.76 -16.21
N VAL A 179 -2.40 -8.08 -16.12
CA VAL A 179 -1.08 -8.72 -16.20
C VAL A 179 -0.51 -8.49 -17.59
N ARG A 180 0.72 -8.00 -17.64
CA ARG A 180 1.48 -7.83 -18.89
C ARG A 180 2.49 -8.94 -19.05
N ASP A 181 2.48 -9.54 -20.23
CA ASP A 181 3.43 -10.62 -20.54
C ASP A 181 4.88 -10.10 -20.51
N ASN A 182 5.77 -10.97 -20.04
CA ASN A 182 7.21 -10.72 -19.88
C ASN A 182 7.56 -9.62 -18.84
N GLU A 183 6.65 -9.25 -17.96
CA GLU A 183 6.97 -8.47 -16.78
C GLU A 183 7.14 -9.40 -15.54
N ILE A 184 7.82 -8.89 -14.52
CA ILE A 184 8.13 -9.67 -13.31
C ILE A 184 6.99 -9.53 -12.31
N TYR A 185 6.51 -10.66 -11.85
CA TYR A 185 5.48 -10.76 -10.82
C TYR A 185 5.90 -11.73 -9.72
N ALA A 186 5.50 -11.42 -8.50
CA ALA A 186 5.36 -12.41 -7.46
C ALA A 186 3.99 -13.08 -7.65
N VAL A 187 3.99 -14.37 -7.87
CA VAL A 187 2.79 -15.18 -8.05
C VAL A 187 2.61 -16.07 -6.84
N ARG A 188 1.49 -15.92 -6.15
CA ARG A 188 1.07 -16.78 -5.05
C ARG A 188 -0.02 -17.70 -5.54
N SER A 189 0.18 -19.01 -5.39
CA SER A 189 -0.81 -20.03 -5.73
C SER A 189 -0.57 -21.27 -4.87
N ASN A 190 -1.63 -21.86 -4.34
CA ASN A 190 -1.59 -23.12 -3.56
C ASN A 190 -0.55 -23.12 -2.42
N GLY A 191 -0.38 -21.98 -1.73
CA GLY A 191 0.57 -21.82 -0.62
C GLY A 191 2.03 -21.66 -1.05
N ASN A 192 2.32 -21.59 -2.35
CA ASN A 192 3.64 -21.31 -2.88
C ASN A 192 3.73 -19.85 -3.37
N VAL A 193 4.97 -19.34 -3.39
CA VAL A 193 5.28 -18.02 -3.97
C VAL A 193 6.46 -18.15 -4.92
N TRP A 194 6.29 -17.62 -6.11
CA TRP A 194 7.35 -17.53 -7.11
C TRP A 194 7.50 -16.10 -7.58
N VAL A 195 8.73 -15.65 -7.73
CA VAL A 195 9.04 -14.42 -8.45
C VAL A 195 9.59 -14.80 -9.81
N LYS A 196 8.87 -14.46 -10.89
CA LYS A 196 9.17 -14.89 -12.26
C LYS A 196 8.74 -13.83 -13.28
N TYR A 197 9.27 -13.91 -14.49
CA TYR A 197 8.59 -13.37 -15.65
C TYR A 197 7.35 -14.19 -15.92
N VAL A 198 6.24 -13.54 -16.20
CA VAL A 198 4.95 -14.20 -16.40
C VAL A 198 4.45 -13.98 -17.82
N GLN A 199 3.91 -15.03 -18.43
CA GLN A 199 3.13 -14.98 -19.67
C GLN A 199 1.78 -15.61 -19.43
N LYS A 200 0.73 -15.01 -19.98
CA LYS A 200 -0.65 -15.52 -19.89
C LYS A 200 -0.90 -16.61 -20.93
N ILE A 201 -1.50 -17.70 -20.51
CA ILE A 201 -2.00 -18.75 -21.40
C ILE A 201 -3.52 -18.72 -21.37
N MET A 202 -4.12 -18.45 -22.51
CA MET A 202 -5.56 -18.32 -22.66
C MET A 202 -6.16 -19.56 -23.29
N ASN A 203 -7.39 -19.89 -22.93
CA ASN A 203 -8.17 -20.91 -23.64
C ASN A 203 -8.84 -20.32 -24.90
N ASN A 204 -9.52 -21.19 -25.66
CA ASN A 204 -10.24 -20.79 -26.88
C ASN A 204 -11.38 -19.76 -26.68
N ARG A 205 -11.75 -19.49 -25.41
CA ARG A 205 -12.76 -18.49 -25.03
C ARG A 205 -12.13 -17.16 -24.54
N GLY A 206 -10.81 -17.00 -24.67
CA GLY A 206 -10.10 -15.80 -24.24
C GLY A 206 -9.96 -15.66 -22.71
N ARG A 207 -10.21 -16.72 -21.93
CA ARG A 207 -10.00 -16.72 -20.47
C ARG A 207 -8.59 -17.20 -20.16
N ILE A 208 -7.92 -16.50 -19.23
CA ILE A 208 -6.61 -16.90 -18.72
C ILE A 208 -6.81 -18.14 -17.86
N VAL A 209 -6.19 -19.23 -18.24
CA VAL A 209 -6.31 -20.54 -17.56
C VAL A 209 -5.02 -20.99 -16.92
N ARG A 210 -3.88 -20.55 -17.43
CA ARG A 210 -2.55 -20.84 -16.89
C ARG A 210 -1.63 -19.62 -17.01
N LEU A 211 -0.60 -19.63 -16.21
CA LEU A 211 0.50 -18.67 -16.24
C LEU A 211 1.78 -19.44 -16.53
N LYS A 212 2.50 -19.06 -17.57
CA LYS A 212 3.84 -19.56 -17.83
C LYS A 212 4.83 -18.73 -17.01
N MET A 213 5.56 -19.43 -16.16
CA MET A 213 6.54 -18.89 -15.23
C MET A 213 7.93 -19.07 -15.80
N ILE A 214 8.65 -17.96 -16.03
CA ILE A 214 9.95 -17.97 -16.70
C ILE A 214 10.98 -17.36 -15.76
N SER A 215 12.05 -18.10 -15.51
CA SER A 215 13.19 -17.66 -14.71
C SER A 215 14.11 -16.73 -15.50
N ALA A 216 14.75 -15.76 -14.86
CA ALA A 216 15.83 -15.01 -15.48
C ALA A 216 17.07 -15.90 -15.66
N ASN A 217 17.36 -16.75 -14.67
CA ASN A 217 18.37 -17.78 -14.76
C ASN A 217 17.77 -19.04 -15.43
N TYR A 218 17.58 -18.96 -16.74
CA TYR A 218 16.98 -20.04 -17.55
C TYR A 218 17.91 -21.21 -17.80
N PHE A 219 19.21 -21.09 -17.53
CA PHE A 219 20.16 -22.21 -17.67
C PHE A 219 19.94 -23.28 -16.61
N ASP A 220 19.57 -22.85 -15.38
CA ASP A 220 19.41 -23.78 -14.26
C ASP A 220 17.93 -24.00 -13.90
N ASN A 221 17.01 -23.25 -14.53
CA ASN A 221 15.60 -23.26 -14.16
C ASN A 221 14.71 -23.24 -15.40
N ASP A 222 14.19 -24.41 -15.77
CA ASP A 222 13.23 -24.52 -16.86
C ASP A 222 11.93 -23.74 -16.59
N PRO A 223 11.32 -23.17 -17.64
CA PRO A 223 9.98 -22.58 -17.53
C PRO A 223 8.96 -23.66 -17.16
N PHE A 224 8.01 -23.30 -16.32
CA PHE A 224 6.88 -24.16 -15.95
C PHE A 224 5.54 -23.41 -16.05
N GLU A 225 4.45 -24.16 -16.02
CA GLU A 225 3.11 -23.58 -16.08
C GLU A 225 2.40 -23.83 -14.74
N GLU A 226 1.69 -22.81 -14.27
CA GLU A 226 0.84 -22.86 -13.08
C GLU A 226 -0.60 -22.61 -13.49
N GLU A 227 -1.53 -23.44 -13.02
CA GLU A 227 -2.95 -23.28 -13.27
C GLU A 227 -3.52 -22.12 -12.45
N VAL A 228 -4.32 -21.28 -13.10
CA VAL A 228 -5.02 -20.20 -12.42
C VAL A 228 -6.23 -20.77 -11.68
N ASN A 229 -6.27 -20.58 -10.38
CA ASN A 229 -7.34 -21.02 -9.49
C ASN A 229 -7.73 -19.92 -8.49
N GLU A 230 -8.65 -20.22 -7.58
CA GLU A 230 -9.17 -19.26 -6.61
C GLU A 230 -8.10 -18.72 -5.64
N THR A 231 -7.01 -19.46 -5.43
CA THR A 231 -5.90 -19.05 -4.56
C THR A 231 -4.86 -18.21 -5.28
N THR A 232 -4.90 -18.17 -6.62
CA THR A 232 -3.90 -17.46 -7.43
C THR A 232 -4.02 -15.95 -7.24
N ARG A 233 -2.94 -15.32 -6.82
CA ARG A 233 -2.80 -13.87 -6.68
C ARG A 233 -1.48 -13.43 -7.30
N LEU A 234 -1.52 -12.31 -8.02
CA LEU A 234 -0.35 -11.73 -8.65
C LEU A 234 -0.04 -10.37 -8.05
N TYR A 235 1.25 -10.12 -7.90
CA TYR A 235 1.79 -8.87 -7.40
C TYR A 235 2.89 -8.43 -8.35
N LYS A 236 2.69 -7.30 -9.04
CA LYS A 236 3.69 -6.76 -9.96
C LYS A 236 4.90 -6.25 -9.18
N VAL A 237 6.10 -6.70 -9.54
CA VAL A 237 7.34 -6.15 -8.99
C VAL A 237 7.54 -4.73 -9.53
N VAL A 238 7.54 -3.75 -8.65
CA VAL A 238 7.65 -2.32 -8.99
C VAL A 238 9.00 -1.73 -8.61
N ARG A 239 9.72 -2.36 -7.67
CA ARG A 239 11.05 -1.92 -7.24
C ARG A 239 11.86 -3.11 -6.73
N LYS A 240 13.18 -3.01 -6.86
CA LYS A 240 14.16 -3.90 -6.27
C LYS A 240 15.12 -3.08 -5.40
N ILE A 241 15.50 -3.62 -4.26
CA ILE A 241 16.52 -3.10 -3.35
C ILE A 241 17.58 -4.18 -3.22
N SER A 242 18.80 -3.86 -3.59
CA SER A 242 19.95 -4.76 -3.49
C SER A 242 20.91 -4.28 -2.43
N ASN A 243 21.48 -5.19 -1.67
CA ASN A 243 22.64 -4.89 -0.83
C ASN A 243 23.87 -4.72 -1.73
N VAL A 244 24.73 -3.78 -1.37
CA VAL A 244 26.01 -3.51 -2.05
C VAL A 244 27.04 -4.52 -1.62
#